data_c6cfe0688f8a3be74277a66fafb770ca
#
_entry.id   c6cfe0688f8a3be74277a66fafb770ca
#
_cell.length_a   1.000
_cell.length_b   1.000
_cell.length_c   1.000
_cell.angle_alpha   90.00
_cell.angle_beta   90.00
_cell.angle_gamma   90.00
#
_symmetry.space_group_name_H-M   'P 1'
#
loop_
_entity.id
_entity.type
_entity.pdbx_description
1 polymer ?
#
loop_
_entity_poly.entity_id
_entity_poly.type
_entity_poly.pdbx_seq_one_letter_code
_entity_poly.pdbx_strand_id
1 'polypeptide(L)'
;QIIKRHPEYKMDDRLLLHKINMEDGTITIEGATYPIDTSLFGSLDKDNPYELSPGEVHVMNSLKYSFANSSRLKKHVGFLYSKGAIYICCNNNLLFHGCIPLDKDGNFEVVEFDDNLYKGKSLLDYADKIARRAYYGEPNQNNLDFMWYLWGGKKSPLCGRNIKTFERAFIDDETASVEEKDPYYHYYLEEKIATMILREFKLYSDISHIINGHTPTLIGV
;
A
#
# COMPACT_ATOMS: atom_id res chain seq x y z
N GLN A 1 -15.90 -1.12 -2.94
CA GLN A 1 -16.56 -1.34 -1.63
C GLN A 1 -15.65 -0.90 -0.47
N ILE A 2 -14.35 -1.28 -0.41
CA ILE A 2 -13.41 -0.89 0.66
C ILE A 2 -13.34 0.63 0.78
N ILE A 3 -13.08 1.34 -0.30
CA ILE A 3 -13.01 2.82 -0.33
C ILE A 3 -14.28 3.48 0.24
N LYS A 4 -15.47 2.93 -0.04
CA LYS A 4 -16.74 3.43 0.52
C LYS A 4 -16.87 3.21 2.03
N ARG A 5 -16.29 2.11 2.56
CA ARG A 5 -16.31 1.83 4.00
C ARG A 5 -15.25 2.61 4.75
N HIS A 6 -14.15 2.93 4.09
CA HIS A 6 -12.94 3.51 4.67
C HIS A 6 -12.49 4.76 3.91
N PRO A 7 -13.27 5.87 3.96
CA PRO A 7 -12.88 7.13 3.32
C PRO A 7 -11.58 7.71 3.91
N GLU A 8 -11.27 7.37 5.17
CA GLU A 8 -10.02 7.74 5.85
C GLU A 8 -8.76 7.19 5.17
N TYR A 9 -8.89 6.14 4.35
CA TYR A 9 -7.75 5.60 3.56
C TYR A 9 -7.32 6.52 2.43
N LYS A 10 -8.18 7.49 2.02
CA LYS A 10 -7.89 8.49 0.97
C LYS A 10 -7.40 7.85 -0.34
N MET A 11 -8.09 6.81 -0.77
CA MET A 11 -7.72 5.99 -1.94
C MET A 11 -8.73 6.11 -3.10
N ASP A 12 -9.49 7.23 -3.17
CA ASP A 12 -10.47 7.48 -4.24
C ASP A 12 -9.84 7.61 -5.63
N ASP A 13 -8.57 7.99 -5.68
CA ASP A 13 -7.78 8.06 -6.91
C ASP A 13 -7.57 6.69 -7.59
N ARG A 14 -7.90 5.58 -6.90
CA ARG A 14 -7.93 4.23 -7.47
C ARG A 14 -9.20 3.94 -8.28
N LEU A 15 -10.21 4.81 -8.20
CA LEU A 15 -11.47 4.66 -8.92
C LEU A 15 -11.34 5.34 -10.28
N LEU A 16 -10.88 4.60 -11.29
CA LEU A 16 -10.58 5.13 -12.62
C LEU A 16 -11.59 4.70 -13.71
N LEU A 17 -12.31 3.59 -13.53
CA LEU A 17 -13.19 3.03 -14.57
C LEU A 17 -14.28 4.01 -15.05
N HIS A 18 -14.84 4.81 -14.15
CA HIS A 18 -15.84 5.82 -14.49
C HIS A 18 -15.30 7.02 -15.29
N LYS A 19 -13.97 7.13 -15.39
CA LYS A 19 -13.27 8.21 -16.13
C LYS A 19 -12.97 7.83 -17.58
N ILE A 20 -13.25 6.57 -17.97
CA ILE A 20 -13.01 6.10 -19.34
C ILE A 20 -14.12 6.64 -20.25
N ASN A 21 -13.73 7.35 -21.30
CA ASN A 21 -14.61 7.71 -22.40
C ASN A 21 -14.53 6.61 -23.45
N MET A 22 -15.57 5.77 -23.51
CA MET A 22 -15.65 4.64 -24.43
C MET A 22 -15.82 5.06 -25.90
N GLU A 23 -16.32 6.27 -26.15
CA GLU A 23 -16.58 6.77 -27.50
C GLU A 23 -15.30 7.33 -28.14
N ASP A 24 -14.55 8.10 -27.36
CA ASP A 24 -13.32 8.75 -27.82
C ASP A 24 -12.06 7.88 -27.62
N GLY A 25 -12.18 6.76 -26.91
CA GLY A 25 -11.02 5.91 -26.59
C GLY A 25 -10.02 6.61 -25.68
N THR A 26 -10.49 7.35 -24.67
CA THR A 26 -9.64 8.15 -23.79
C THR A 26 -10.00 7.98 -22.33
N ILE A 27 -9.05 8.33 -21.45
CA ILE A 27 -9.26 8.45 -20.00
C ILE A 27 -8.65 9.77 -19.52
N THR A 28 -9.35 10.46 -18.60
CA THR A 28 -8.82 11.69 -17.97
C THR A 28 -8.42 11.43 -16.53
N ILE A 29 -7.14 11.60 -16.22
CA ILE A 29 -6.55 11.38 -14.88
C ILE A 29 -5.80 12.65 -14.49
N GLU A 30 -6.12 13.20 -13.31
CA GLU A 30 -5.43 14.38 -12.73
C GLU A 30 -5.34 15.58 -13.71
N GLY A 31 -6.37 15.73 -14.58
CA GLY A 31 -6.46 16.83 -15.56
C GLY A 31 -5.75 16.57 -16.88
N ALA A 32 -5.03 15.49 -17.06
CA ALA A 32 -4.44 15.04 -18.31
C ALA A 32 -5.31 13.96 -18.97
N THR A 33 -5.41 14.00 -20.31
CA THR A 33 -6.18 13.01 -21.09
C THR A 33 -5.24 12.12 -21.87
N TYR A 34 -5.42 10.82 -21.73
CA TYR A 34 -4.59 9.79 -22.34
C TYR A 34 -5.42 8.88 -23.24
N PRO A 35 -4.88 8.39 -24.36
CA PRO A 35 -5.52 7.34 -25.12
C PRO A 35 -5.54 6.02 -24.34
N ILE A 36 -6.63 5.25 -24.51
CA ILE A 36 -6.79 3.93 -23.90
C ILE A 36 -7.48 2.98 -24.86
N ASP A 37 -7.07 1.72 -24.89
CA ASP A 37 -7.73 0.67 -25.68
C ASP A 37 -9.04 0.25 -25.01
N THR A 38 -10.15 0.82 -25.47
CA THR A 38 -11.49 0.54 -24.94
C THR A 38 -11.99 -0.87 -25.24
N SER A 39 -11.36 -1.60 -26.18
CA SER A 39 -11.72 -3.01 -26.46
C SER A 39 -11.48 -3.93 -25.25
N LEU A 40 -10.58 -3.55 -24.35
CA LEU A 40 -10.28 -4.27 -23.12
C LEU A 40 -11.38 -4.10 -22.06
N PHE A 41 -12.28 -3.15 -22.21
CA PHE A 41 -13.34 -2.80 -21.28
C PHE A 41 -14.74 -3.14 -21.79
N GLY A 42 -14.86 -4.12 -22.68
CA GLY A 42 -16.13 -4.50 -23.29
C GLY A 42 -17.22 -5.00 -22.34
N SER A 43 -16.85 -5.43 -21.12
CA SER A 43 -17.79 -5.81 -20.05
C SER A 43 -18.18 -4.64 -19.13
N LEU A 44 -17.60 -3.45 -19.34
CA LEU A 44 -17.82 -2.30 -18.47
C LEU A 44 -19.24 -1.75 -18.64
N ASP A 45 -20.01 -1.75 -17.54
CA ASP A 45 -21.29 -1.05 -17.49
C ASP A 45 -21.04 0.43 -17.16
N LYS A 46 -21.47 1.34 -18.08
CA LYS A 46 -21.29 2.79 -17.90
C LYS A 46 -22.04 3.34 -16.68
N ASP A 47 -23.17 2.74 -16.33
CA ASP A 47 -24.00 3.17 -15.20
C ASP A 47 -23.47 2.64 -13.87
N ASN A 48 -22.81 1.45 -13.89
CA ASN A 48 -22.25 0.79 -12.73
C ASN A 48 -20.82 0.27 -13.00
N PRO A 49 -19.83 1.14 -13.25
CA PRO A 49 -18.52 0.75 -13.76
C PRO A 49 -17.69 -0.12 -12.77
N TYR A 50 -18.14 -0.25 -11.55
CA TYR A 50 -17.47 -1.07 -10.50
C TYR A 50 -18.28 -2.33 -10.13
N GLU A 51 -19.35 -2.64 -10.85
CA GLU A 51 -20.08 -3.89 -10.70
C GLU A 51 -19.45 -4.95 -11.60
N LEU A 52 -19.13 -6.10 -10.99
CA LEU A 52 -18.55 -7.21 -11.74
C LEU A 52 -19.64 -7.97 -12.51
N SER A 53 -19.38 -8.29 -13.76
CA SER A 53 -20.21 -9.22 -14.52
C SER A 53 -20.23 -10.62 -13.88
N PRO A 54 -21.23 -11.46 -14.18
CA PRO A 54 -21.28 -12.83 -13.66
C PRO A 54 -20.02 -13.66 -13.95
N GLY A 55 -19.40 -13.45 -15.12
CA GLY A 55 -18.14 -14.09 -15.49
C GLY A 55 -16.97 -13.65 -14.62
N GLU A 56 -16.83 -12.34 -14.38
CA GLU A 56 -15.80 -11.78 -13.51
C GLU A 56 -15.98 -12.23 -12.05
N VAL A 57 -17.24 -12.26 -11.55
CA VAL A 57 -17.54 -12.82 -10.23
C VAL A 57 -17.10 -14.27 -10.12
N HIS A 58 -17.35 -15.09 -11.17
CA HIS A 58 -16.92 -16.49 -11.18
C HIS A 58 -15.38 -16.60 -11.12
N VAL A 59 -14.66 -15.82 -11.92
CA VAL A 59 -13.18 -15.80 -11.91
C VAL A 59 -12.65 -15.36 -10.54
N MET A 60 -13.18 -14.27 -9.97
CA MET A 60 -12.78 -13.78 -8.65
C MET A 60 -13.01 -14.80 -7.54
N ASN A 61 -14.16 -15.51 -7.56
CA ASN A 61 -14.44 -16.57 -6.60
C ASN A 61 -13.48 -17.76 -6.76
N SER A 62 -13.14 -18.14 -7.99
CA SER A 62 -12.18 -19.21 -8.28
C SER A 62 -10.78 -18.86 -7.79
N LEU A 63 -10.32 -17.63 -8.02
CA LEU A 63 -9.04 -17.13 -7.49
C LEU A 63 -9.04 -17.14 -5.97
N LYS A 64 -10.06 -16.55 -5.35
CA LYS A 64 -10.21 -16.54 -3.88
C LYS A 64 -10.17 -17.94 -3.28
N TYR A 65 -10.89 -18.90 -3.89
CA TYR A 65 -10.89 -20.29 -3.48
C TYR A 65 -9.47 -20.92 -3.59
N SER A 66 -8.80 -20.71 -4.72
CA SER A 66 -7.46 -21.27 -4.98
C SER A 66 -6.44 -20.75 -3.96
N PHE A 67 -6.44 -19.45 -3.67
CA PHE A 67 -5.53 -18.87 -2.67
C PHE A 67 -5.86 -19.35 -1.26
N ALA A 68 -7.13 -19.37 -0.86
CA ALA A 68 -7.55 -19.77 0.48
C ALA A 68 -7.30 -21.25 0.77
N ASN A 69 -7.31 -22.12 -0.26
CA ASN A 69 -7.15 -23.56 -0.12
C ASN A 69 -5.74 -24.07 -0.49
N SER A 70 -4.81 -23.20 -0.83
CA SER A 70 -3.43 -23.58 -1.09
C SER A 70 -2.70 -23.94 0.20
N SER A 71 -2.47 -25.24 0.42
CA SER A 71 -1.72 -25.73 1.59
C SER A 71 -0.28 -25.21 1.65
N ARG A 72 0.36 -25.05 0.48
CA ARG A 72 1.70 -24.48 0.36
C ARG A 72 1.74 -23.02 0.76
N LEU A 73 0.78 -22.22 0.25
CA LEU A 73 0.67 -20.80 0.61
C LEU A 73 0.39 -20.64 2.11
N LYS A 74 -0.55 -21.42 2.65
CA LYS A 74 -0.88 -21.39 4.08
C LYS A 74 0.34 -21.68 4.96
N LYS A 75 1.16 -22.66 4.58
CA LYS A 75 2.41 -23.00 5.29
C LYS A 75 3.40 -21.84 5.27
N HIS A 76 3.62 -21.23 4.09
CA HIS A 76 4.57 -20.10 3.94
C HIS A 76 4.09 -18.86 4.69
N VAL A 77 2.81 -18.50 4.57
CA VAL A 77 2.24 -17.35 5.28
C VAL A 77 2.26 -17.59 6.79
N GLY A 78 1.91 -18.80 7.25
CA GLY A 78 2.02 -19.16 8.67
C GLY A 78 3.44 -19.01 9.21
N PHE A 79 4.46 -19.43 8.44
CA PHE A 79 5.86 -19.20 8.81
C PHE A 79 6.19 -17.71 8.87
N LEU A 80 5.78 -16.92 7.87
CA LEU A 80 5.99 -15.48 7.84
C LEU A 80 5.42 -14.81 9.09
N TYR A 81 4.16 -15.08 9.44
CA TYR A 81 3.55 -14.50 10.63
C TYR A 81 4.14 -15.00 11.97
N SER A 82 4.69 -16.22 11.98
CA SER A 82 5.33 -16.78 13.20
C SER A 82 6.72 -16.21 13.47
N LYS A 83 7.43 -15.73 12.45
CA LYS A 83 8.81 -15.26 12.54
C LYS A 83 9.02 -13.80 12.15
N GLY A 84 8.14 -13.27 11.29
CA GLY A 84 8.20 -11.90 10.81
C GLY A 84 7.48 -10.89 11.71
N ALA A 85 7.76 -9.63 11.47
CA ALA A 85 7.09 -8.48 12.06
C ALA A 85 7.13 -7.32 11.06
N ILE A 86 6.34 -6.27 11.28
CA ILE A 86 6.39 -5.04 10.48
C ILE A 86 7.75 -4.35 10.66
N TYR A 87 8.32 -4.43 11.85
CA TYR A 87 9.69 -3.98 12.14
C TYR A 87 10.32 -4.84 13.23
N ILE A 88 11.65 -4.80 13.34
CA ILE A 88 12.42 -5.46 14.39
C ILE A 88 13.52 -4.50 14.87
N CYS A 89 13.70 -4.38 16.17
CA CYS A 89 14.89 -3.79 16.78
C CYS A 89 15.82 -4.92 17.19
N CYS A 90 17.03 -4.98 16.60
CA CYS A 90 18.01 -6.02 16.88
C CYS A 90 19.43 -5.43 16.86
N ASN A 91 20.25 -5.75 17.87
CA ASN A 91 21.63 -5.27 17.99
C ASN A 91 21.76 -3.75 17.81
N ASN A 92 20.89 -2.98 18.45
CA ASN A 92 20.77 -1.53 18.31
C ASN A 92 20.41 -1.03 16.89
N ASN A 93 19.97 -1.90 16.00
CA ASN A 93 19.52 -1.50 14.67
C ASN A 93 18.00 -1.62 14.55
N LEU A 94 17.40 -0.75 13.73
CA LEU A 94 16.00 -0.78 13.34
C LEU A 94 15.89 -1.36 11.94
N LEU A 95 15.13 -2.44 11.81
CA LEU A 95 14.87 -3.12 10.54
C LEU A 95 13.38 -3.03 10.20
N PHE A 96 13.03 -2.62 8.99
CA PHE A 96 11.66 -2.64 8.46
C PHE A 96 11.67 -2.78 6.93
N HIS A 97 10.51 -3.09 6.32
CA HIS A 97 10.47 -3.36 4.88
C HIS A 97 10.46 -2.08 4.02
N GLY A 98 9.46 -1.24 4.18
CA GLY A 98 9.18 -0.11 3.28
C GLY A 98 9.68 1.22 3.83
N CYS A 99 8.80 1.97 4.49
CA CYS A 99 9.11 3.27 5.03
C CYS A 99 8.46 3.51 6.40
N ILE A 100 8.89 4.56 7.07
CA ILE A 100 8.15 5.19 8.16
C ILE A 100 7.60 6.50 7.59
N PRO A 101 6.29 6.60 7.31
CA PRO A 101 5.72 7.73 6.60
C PRO A 101 6.07 9.07 7.22
N LEU A 102 6.50 10.00 6.37
CA LEU A 102 6.81 11.38 6.74
C LEU A 102 5.88 12.35 6.00
N ASP A 103 5.73 13.54 6.57
CA ASP A 103 5.14 14.68 5.90
C ASP A 103 6.17 15.40 5.00
N LYS A 104 5.72 16.41 4.26
CA LYS A 104 6.57 17.21 3.35
C LYS A 104 7.71 17.98 4.07
N ASP A 105 7.61 18.15 5.38
CA ASP A 105 8.57 18.90 6.19
C ASP A 105 9.53 17.96 6.95
N GLY A 106 9.42 16.62 6.71
CA GLY A 106 10.26 15.60 7.32
C GLY A 106 9.84 15.18 8.73
N ASN A 107 8.65 15.57 9.21
CA ASN A 107 8.12 15.07 10.48
C ASN A 107 7.35 13.76 10.24
N PHE A 108 7.10 13.00 11.32
CA PHE A 108 6.24 11.82 11.20
C PHE A 108 4.85 12.20 10.70
N GLU A 109 4.43 11.59 9.60
CA GLU A 109 3.06 11.70 9.09
C GLU A 109 2.08 11.16 10.13
N VAL A 110 0.98 11.89 10.33
CA VAL A 110 -0.11 11.48 11.21
C VAL A 110 -1.23 10.90 10.37
N VAL A 111 -1.59 9.67 10.62
CA VAL A 111 -2.72 8.97 9.98
C VAL A 111 -3.77 8.62 11.01
N GLU A 112 -5.03 8.59 10.57
CA GLU A 112 -6.18 8.27 11.41
C GLU A 112 -6.76 6.92 11.03
N PHE A 113 -6.94 6.04 12.03
CA PHE A 113 -7.64 4.76 11.90
C PHE A 113 -8.44 4.51 13.17
N ASP A 114 -9.67 4.01 13.02
CA ASP A 114 -10.56 3.69 14.15
C ASP A 114 -10.67 4.86 15.16
N ASP A 115 -10.86 6.10 14.65
CA ASP A 115 -10.93 7.35 15.43
C ASP A 115 -9.68 7.64 16.30
N ASN A 116 -8.55 7.04 15.99
CA ASN A 116 -7.28 7.28 16.67
C ASN A 116 -6.19 7.74 15.70
N LEU A 117 -5.28 8.55 16.21
CA LEU A 117 -4.15 9.08 15.45
C LEU A 117 -2.90 8.24 15.69
N TYR A 118 -2.24 7.84 14.60
CA TYR A 118 -1.02 7.05 14.62
C TYR A 118 0.08 7.72 13.81
N LYS A 119 1.32 7.63 14.29
CA LYS A 119 2.52 8.12 13.60
C LYS A 119 3.75 7.33 14.02
N GLY A 120 4.81 7.36 13.24
CA GLY A 120 6.08 6.73 13.58
C GLY A 120 5.91 5.29 14.07
N LYS A 121 6.47 4.99 15.25
CA LYS A 121 6.38 3.65 15.85
C LYS A 121 4.94 3.20 16.10
N SER A 122 4.06 4.08 16.59
CA SER A 122 2.67 3.72 16.88
C SER A 122 1.90 3.28 15.65
N LEU A 123 2.21 3.82 14.46
CA LEU A 123 1.65 3.38 13.19
C LEU A 123 2.10 1.95 12.83
N LEU A 124 3.39 1.65 13.01
CA LEU A 124 3.90 0.31 12.74
C LEU A 124 3.35 -0.72 13.73
N ASP A 125 3.23 -0.37 15.01
CA ASP A 125 2.63 -1.23 16.04
C ASP A 125 1.15 -1.53 15.73
N TYR A 126 0.39 -0.51 15.30
CA TYR A 126 -1.00 -0.68 14.85
C TYR A 126 -1.08 -1.60 13.64
N ALA A 127 -0.24 -1.37 12.62
CA ALA A 127 -0.20 -2.17 11.41
C ALA A 127 0.10 -3.65 11.71
N ASP A 128 1.10 -3.96 12.54
CA ASP A 128 1.42 -5.34 12.95
C ASP A 128 0.25 -5.99 13.71
N LYS A 129 -0.35 -5.26 14.64
CA LYS A 129 -1.49 -5.72 15.42
C LYS A 129 -2.69 -6.09 14.54
N ILE A 130 -3.07 -5.21 13.58
CA ILE A 130 -4.23 -5.48 12.72
C ILE A 130 -3.92 -6.59 11.72
N ALA A 131 -2.72 -6.63 11.14
CA ALA A 131 -2.30 -7.72 10.26
C ALA A 131 -2.38 -9.09 10.96
N ARG A 132 -1.91 -9.18 12.21
CA ARG A 132 -2.03 -10.41 13.01
C ARG A 132 -3.47 -10.75 13.35
N ARG A 133 -4.31 -9.77 13.68
CA ARG A 133 -5.75 -10.00 13.89
C ARG A 133 -6.44 -10.48 12.63
N ALA A 134 -6.10 -9.95 11.45
CA ALA A 134 -6.64 -10.41 10.18
C ALA A 134 -6.26 -11.87 9.87
N TYR A 135 -5.07 -12.30 10.29
CA TYR A 135 -4.58 -13.65 10.00
C TYR A 135 -5.00 -14.70 11.04
N TYR A 136 -4.89 -14.39 12.34
CA TYR A 136 -5.11 -15.33 13.42
C TYR A 136 -6.48 -15.19 14.10
N GLY A 137 -7.14 -14.04 13.92
CA GLY A 137 -8.39 -13.71 14.62
C GLY A 137 -9.63 -14.24 13.93
N GLU A 138 -10.78 -13.95 14.55
CA GLU A 138 -12.07 -14.14 13.91
C GLU A 138 -12.23 -13.22 12.68
N PRO A 139 -12.94 -13.69 11.66
CA PRO A 139 -13.18 -12.88 10.46
C PRO A 139 -13.80 -11.53 10.82
N ASN A 140 -13.05 -10.47 10.55
CA ASN A 140 -13.47 -9.08 10.75
C ASN A 140 -13.19 -8.29 9.49
N GLN A 141 -14.24 -7.68 8.92
CA GLN A 141 -14.15 -7.00 7.64
C GLN A 141 -13.17 -5.81 7.69
N ASN A 142 -13.16 -5.03 8.76
CA ASN A 142 -12.25 -3.89 8.88
C ASN A 142 -10.78 -4.33 8.90
N ASN A 143 -10.46 -5.43 9.60
CA ASN A 143 -9.11 -5.97 9.61
C ASN A 143 -8.67 -6.45 8.22
N LEU A 144 -9.59 -7.08 7.44
CA LEU A 144 -9.32 -7.51 6.07
C LEU A 144 -9.16 -6.32 5.13
N ASP A 145 -9.99 -5.30 5.27
CA ASP A 145 -9.91 -4.06 4.49
C ASP A 145 -8.59 -3.33 4.77
N PHE A 146 -8.13 -3.33 6.02
CA PHE A 146 -6.84 -2.76 6.37
C PHE A 146 -5.65 -3.51 5.73
N MET A 147 -5.75 -4.82 5.49
CA MET A 147 -4.73 -5.55 4.73
C MET A 147 -4.58 -5.02 3.30
N TRP A 148 -5.69 -4.62 2.67
CA TRP A 148 -5.66 -3.96 1.36
C TRP A 148 -5.00 -2.58 1.44
N TYR A 149 -5.30 -1.80 2.50
CA TYR A 149 -4.61 -0.53 2.75
C TYR A 149 -3.10 -0.74 2.95
N LEU A 150 -2.69 -1.75 3.72
CA LEU A 150 -1.26 -2.05 3.91
C LEU A 150 -0.55 -2.36 2.59
N TRP A 151 -1.22 -3.04 1.66
CA TRP A 151 -0.66 -3.34 0.35
C TRP A 151 -0.50 -2.10 -0.54
N GLY A 152 -1.47 -1.19 -0.55
CA GLY A 152 -1.50 -0.12 -1.56
C GLY A 152 -1.79 1.29 -1.05
N GLY A 153 -1.93 1.52 0.26
CA GLY A 153 -2.19 2.86 0.82
C GLY A 153 -1.00 3.79 0.69
N LYS A 154 -1.24 5.05 0.34
CA LYS A 154 -0.19 6.06 0.14
C LYS A 154 0.71 6.25 1.36
N LYS A 155 0.15 6.14 2.56
CA LYS A 155 0.85 6.26 3.85
C LYS A 155 1.02 4.91 4.56
N SER A 156 0.95 3.82 3.80
CA SER A 156 1.25 2.50 4.32
C SER A 156 2.76 2.33 4.55
N PRO A 157 3.19 1.84 5.71
CA PRO A 157 4.61 1.57 5.98
C PRO A 157 5.17 0.43 5.10
N LEU A 158 4.33 -0.35 4.45
CA LEU A 158 4.76 -1.42 3.54
C LEU A 158 4.81 -0.96 2.08
N CYS A 159 4.04 0.06 1.70
CA CYS A 159 3.93 0.54 0.33
C CYS A 159 4.83 1.77 0.06
N GLY A 160 4.67 2.84 0.85
CA GLY A 160 5.47 4.06 0.77
C GLY A 160 5.44 4.78 -0.57
N ARG A 161 4.35 4.63 -1.35
CA ARG A 161 4.16 5.30 -2.64
C ARG A 161 2.71 5.31 -3.08
N ASN A 162 2.39 6.18 -4.02
CA ASN A 162 1.11 6.16 -4.72
C ASN A 162 1.19 5.20 -5.92
N ILE A 163 0.73 3.95 -5.74
CA ILE A 163 0.78 2.92 -6.78
C ILE A 163 -0.10 3.30 -7.98
N LYS A 164 0.43 3.23 -9.18
CA LYS A 164 -0.22 3.51 -10.45
C LYS A 164 -0.35 2.21 -11.29
N THR A 165 -1.01 1.20 -10.73
CA THR A 165 -1.10 -0.14 -11.36
C THR A 165 -1.99 -0.14 -12.60
N PHE A 166 -3.14 0.54 -12.54
CA PHE A 166 -4.07 0.65 -13.67
C PHE A 166 -3.42 1.43 -14.81
N GLU A 167 -2.84 2.59 -14.48
CA GLU A 167 -2.19 3.47 -15.46
C GLU A 167 -1.07 2.71 -16.19
N ARG A 168 -0.23 2.00 -15.45
CA ARG A 168 0.86 1.20 -16.03
C ARG A 168 0.37 0.06 -16.92
N ALA A 169 -0.79 -0.53 -16.61
CA ALA A 169 -1.33 -1.67 -17.34
C ALA A 169 -2.08 -1.27 -18.63
N PHE A 170 -2.67 -0.07 -18.67
CA PHE A 170 -3.64 0.31 -19.72
C PHE A 170 -3.32 1.61 -20.44
N ILE A 171 -2.29 2.35 -20.04
CA ILE A 171 -1.90 3.62 -20.66
C ILE A 171 -0.43 3.53 -21.09
N ASP A 172 -0.17 3.72 -22.40
CA ASP A 172 1.19 3.62 -22.96
C ASP A 172 2.08 4.83 -22.62
N ASP A 173 1.51 5.93 -22.10
CA ASP A 173 2.25 7.11 -21.71
C ASP A 173 2.87 6.92 -20.31
N GLU A 174 4.19 6.88 -20.24
CA GLU A 174 4.95 6.70 -18.99
C GLU A 174 4.64 7.77 -17.95
N THR A 175 4.26 8.99 -18.37
CA THR A 175 3.94 10.08 -17.43
C THR A 175 2.69 9.78 -16.60
N ALA A 176 1.75 9.00 -17.12
CA ALA A 176 0.55 8.56 -16.40
C ALA A 176 0.87 7.60 -15.25
N SER A 177 1.99 6.88 -15.34
CA SER A 177 2.37 5.82 -14.41
C SER A 177 3.46 6.22 -13.40
N VAL A 178 3.79 7.52 -13.31
CA VAL A 178 4.76 8.02 -12.31
C VAL A 178 4.20 7.86 -10.90
N GLU A 179 4.86 7.07 -10.09
CA GLU A 179 4.48 6.82 -8.70
C GLU A 179 5.16 7.83 -7.77
N GLU A 180 4.38 8.71 -7.16
CA GLU A 180 4.86 9.61 -6.12
C GLU A 180 5.27 8.79 -4.89
N LYS A 181 6.53 8.92 -4.47
CA LYS A 181 7.05 8.27 -3.28
C LYS A 181 6.73 9.06 -2.02
N ASP A 182 6.62 8.38 -0.89
CA ASP A 182 6.52 9.03 0.41
C ASP A 182 7.74 9.92 0.66
N PRO A 183 7.56 11.10 1.30
CA PRO A 183 8.67 11.99 1.64
C PRO A 183 9.81 11.32 2.42
N TYR A 184 9.57 10.20 3.09
CA TYR A 184 10.61 9.37 3.68
C TYR A 184 11.78 9.11 2.70
N TYR A 185 11.48 8.78 1.44
CA TYR A 185 12.49 8.49 0.41
C TYR A 185 13.24 9.72 -0.09
N HIS A 186 12.81 10.92 0.29
CA HIS A 186 13.55 12.15 0.07
C HIS A 186 14.52 12.42 1.23
N TYR A 187 14.08 12.15 2.46
CA TYR A 187 14.78 12.53 3.68
C TYR A 187 15.61 11.41 4.33
N TYR A 188 15.49 10.15 3.91
CA TYR A 188 16.02 8.98 4.61
C TYR A 188 17.56 8.94 4.73
N LEU A 189 18.29 9.74 3.90
CA LEU A 189 19.74 9.89 3.98
C LEU A 189 20.19 11.04 4.91
N GLU A 190 19.26 11.82 5.45
CA GLU A 190 19.58 12.91 6.36
C GLU A 190 19.79 12.39 7.79
N GLU A 191 20.95 12.67 8.37
CA GLU A 191 21.31 12.27 9.74
C GLU A 191 20.25 12.70 10.77
N LYS A 192 19.70 13.92 10.63
CA LYS A 192 18.65 14.45 11.49
C LYS A 192 17.41 13.55 11.48
N ILE A 193 16.98 13.10 10.31
CA ILE A 193 15.80 12.26 10.14
C ILE A 193 16.09 10.84 10.65
N ALA A 194 17.24 10.27 10.33
CA ALA A 194 17.65 8.96 10.85
C ALA A 194 17.68 8.98 12.40
N THR A 195 18.25 10.04 12.98
CA THR A 195 18.29 10.22 14.45
C THR A 195 16.90 10.35 15.05
N MET A 196 15.99 11.11 14.44
CA MET A 196 14.61 11.26 14.85
C MET A 196 13.90 9.90 14.87
N ILE A 197 14.04 9.12 13.79
CA ILE A 197 13.45 7.79 13.67
C ILE A 197 14.03 6.84 14.72
N LEU A 198 15.35 6.73 14.86
CA LEU A 198 15.99 5.86 15.83
C LEU A 198 15.53 6.17 17.26
N ARG A 199 15.42 7.45 17.61
CA ARG A 199 14.93 7.88 18.95
C ARG A 199 13.50 7.47 19.22
N GLU A 200 12.62 7.50 18.20
CA GLU A 200 11.23 7.04 18.31
C GLU A 200 11.16 5.55 18.71
N PHE A 201 12.13 4.75 18.28
CA PHE A 201 12.28 3.34 18.63
C PHE A 201 13.19 3.09 19.86
N LYS A 202 13.57 4.16 20.59
CA LYS A 202 14.45 4.11 21.76
C LYS A 202 15.86 3.57 21.46
N LEU A 203 16.36 3.83 20.29
CA LEU A 203 17.70 3.51 19.85
C LEU A 203 18.55 4.79 19.88
N TYR A 204 19.49 4.88 20.83
CA TYR A 204 20.24 6.13 21.12
C TYR A 204 21.74 6.00 20.90
N SER A 205 22.21 4.88 20.39
CA SER A 205 23.62 4.64 20.17
C SER A 205 24.10 5.28 18.88
N ASP A 206 25.30 5.89 18.89
CA ASP A 206 25.94 6.43 17.69
C ASP A 206 26.29 5.34 16.66
N ILE A 207 26.21 4.07 17.05
CA ILE A 207 26.39 2.90 16.17
C ILE A 207 25.08 2.26 15.73
N SER A 208 23.93 2.93 15.98
CA SER A 208 22.64 2.43 15.54
C SER A 208 22.40 2.73 14.05
N HIS A 209 21.78 1.78 13.35
CA HIS A 209 21.49 1.92 11.93
C HIS A 209 20.01 1.63 11.65
N ILE A 210 19.52 2.25 10.57
CA ILE A 210 18.24 1.88 9.94
C ILE A 210 18.56 0.99 8.75
N ILE A 211 17.91 -0.18 8.68
CA ILE A 211 18.04 -1.15 7.59
C ILE A 211 16.65 -1.36 7.02
N ASN A 212 16.42 -0.87 5.81
CA ASN A 212 15.15 -1.06 5.11
C ASN A 212 15.37 -1.57 3.68
N GLY A 213 14.30 -2.12 3.09
CA GLY A 213 14.31 -2.68 1.74
C GLY A 213 13.35 -1.96 0.80
N HIS A 214 12.52 -2.71 0.07
CA HIS A 214 11.46 -2.26 -0.84
C HIS A 214 11.93 -1.48 -2.07
N THR A 215 12.81 -0.51 -1.93
CA THR A 215 13.37 0.25 -3.05
C THR A 215 14.79 -0.22 -3.30
N PRO A 216 15.09 -0.80 -4.49
CA PRO A 216 16.46 -1.20 -4.83
C PRO A 216 17.39 0.01 -4.82
N THR A 217 18.58 -0.17 -4.28
CA THR A 217 19.66 0.81 -4.42
C THR A 217 20.18 0.82 -5.85
N LEU A 218 20.52 2.00 -6.35
CA LEU A 218 21.22 2.10 -7.63
C LEU A 218 22.61 1.44 -7.50
N ILE A 219 23.00 0.64 -8.50
CA ILE A 219 24.33 0.02 -8.55
C ILE A 219 25.36 1.14 -8.67
N GLY A 220 26.30 1.22 -7.73
CA GLY A 220 27.41 2.18 -7.76
C GLY A 220 27.21 3.46 -6.91
N VAL A 221 26.27 3.47 -5.99
CA VAL A 221 26.17 4.50 -4.94
C VAL A 221 26.70 3.97 -3.61
#